data_fae708c3e6b8d6b8ceb1b5bf552b0aad
#
_entry.id   fae708c3e6b8d6b8ceb1b5bf552b0aad
#
_cell.length_a   1.000
_cell.length_b   1.000
_cell.length_c   1.000
_cell.angle_alpha   90.00
_cell.angle_beta   90.00
_cell.angle_gamma   90.00
#
_symmetry.space_group_name_H-M   'P 1'
#
loop_
_entity.id
_entity.type
_entity.pdbx_description
1 polymer ?
#
loop_
_entity_poly.entity_id
_entity_poly.type
_entity_poly.pdbx_seq_one_letter_code
_entity_poly.pdbx_strand_id
1 'polypeptide(L)'
;MLVEPLYPDVLVWLVNEWGSVPRVAAGEDQEPYPDTDLLAALLAGSGVRSCPPAALTTPALRQVADRLHRVFAATDLGERVRLVAGLLAETAVRPALELELPLDLDLEQGATAARPSATAARPSATWQVDDAPHVLLAAAALTLRHQLAEHDPARIGVCSGRRCADAFIDASPAGQRRFCSLTCQNRTRVAAWRQRQSSQPQSPQPQN
;
A
#
# COMPACT_ATOMS: atom_id res chain seq x y z
N MET A 1 -5.27 3.91 20.07
CA MET A 1 -5.49 4.82 18.91
C MET A 1 -6.35 4.06 17.92
N LEU A 2 -7.35 4.73 17.35
CA LEU A 2 -8.19 4.14 16.31
C LEU A 2 -7.43 4.08 15.00
N VAL A 3 -7.63 3.01 14.26
CA VAL A 3 -6.97 2.75 12.98
C VAL A 3 -7.93 2.10 12.00
N GLU A 4 -7.88 2.52 10.76
CA GLU A 4 -8.62 1.94 9.65
C GLU A 4 -7.65 1.41 8.59
N PRO A 5 -8.07 0.47 7.74
CA PRO A 5 -7.24 0.05 6.61
C PRO A 5 -6.87 1.23 5.72
N LEU A 6 -5.64 1.24 5.22
CA LEU A 6 -5.22 2.18 4.17
C LEU A 6 -5.99 1.92 2.87
N TYR A 7 -6.17 2.94 2.05
CA TYR A 7 -6.53 2.70 0.66
C TYR A 7 -5.43 1.89 -0.05
N PRO A 8 -5.80 0.93 -0.92
CA PRO A 8 -4.81 0.06 -1.60
C PRO A 8 -3.75 0.81 -2.39
N ASP A 9 -4.09 1.94 -3.01
CA ASP A 9 -3.18 2.81 -3.75
C ASP A 9 -2.18 3.53 -2.83
N VAL A 10 -2.62 4.00 -1.66
CA VAL A 10 -1.73 4.60 -0.63
C VAL A 10 -0.77 3.55 -0.09
N LEU A 11 -1.25 2.33 0.17
CA LEU A 11 -0.39 1.21 0.59
C LEU A 11 0.69 0.91 -0.45
N VAL A 12 0.30 0.77 -1.72
CA VAL A 12 1.22 0.49 -2.83
C VAL A 12 2.24 1.62 -3.00
N TRP A 13 1.78 2.87 -2.94
CA TRP A 13 2.65 4.03 -3.00
C TRP A 13 3.67 4.06 -1.85
N LEU A 14 3.23 3.83 -0.60
CA LEU A 14 4.12 3.72 0.56
C LEU A 14 5.22 2.67 0.33
N VAL A 15 4.85 1.48 -0.14
CA VAL A 15 5.80 0.39 -0.37
C VAL A 15 6.82 0.74 -1.45
N ASN A 16 6.41 1.38 -2.53
CA ASN A 16 7.26 1.66 -3.68
C ASN A 16 8.20 2.84 -3.43
N GLU A 17 7.71 3.90 -2.79
CA GLU A 17 8.49 5.13 -2.59
C GLU A 17 9.48 5.05 -1.42
N TRP A 18 9.16 4.28 -0.37
CA TRP A 18 10.04 4.11 0.80
C TRP A 18 10.74 2.76 0.85
N GLY A 19 10.29 1.75 0.11
CA GLY A 19 10.88 0.42 0.11
C GLY A 19 12.29 0.40 -0.48
N SER A 20 13.23 -0.25 0.21
CA SER A 20 14.60 -0.38 -0.26
C SER A 20 14.70 -1.17 -1.57
N VAL A 21 13.90 -2.24 -1.72
CA VAL A 21 13.94 -3.12 -2.88
C VAL A 21 13.44 -2.43 -4.16
N PRO A 22 12.28 -1.76 -4.20
CA PRO A 22 11.85 -0.99 -5.36
C PRO A 22 12.84 0.09 -5.78
N ARG A 23 13.33 0.89 -4.83
CA ARG A 23 14.26 2.00 -5.09
C ARG A 23 15.59 1.51 -5.64
N VAL A 24 16.19 0.46 -5.07
CA VAL A 24 17.42 -0.16 -5.62
C VAL A 24 17.18 -0.70 -7.03
N ALA A 25 16.06 -1.36 -7.27
CA ALA A 25 15.74 -1.88 -8.60
C ALA A 25 15.57 -0.78 -9.65
N ALA A 26 15.01 0.37 -9.27
CA ALA A 26 14.87 1.55 -10.13
C ALA A 26 16.21 2.28 -10.34
N GLY A 27 17.16 2.16 -9.42
CA GLY A 27 18.42 2.92 -9.38
C GLY A 27 18.27 4.26 -8.65
N GLU A 28 17.30 4.35 -7.74
CA GLU A 28 16.91 5.54 -6.97
C GLU A 28 17.34 5.46 -5.50
N ASP A 29 18.23 4.52 -5.16
CA ASP A 29 18.68 4.28 -3.79
C ASP A 29 19.45 5.46 -3.17
N GLN A 30 20.01 6.33 -4.01
CA GLN A 30 20.70 7.56 -3.60
C GLN A 30 19.83 8.82 -3.72
N GLU A 31 18.64 8.72 -4.30
CA GLU A 31 17.75 9.86 -4.43
C GLU A 31 17.05 10.21 -3.11
N PRO A 32 16.67 11.48 -2.89
CA PRO A 32 15.92 11.87 -1.71
C PRO A 32 14.57 11.13 -1.64
N TYR A 33 14.11 10.86 -0.41
CA TYR A 33 12.78 10.32 -0.19
C TYR A 33 11.72 11.38 -0.42
N PRO A 34 10.47 10.97 -0.76
CA PRO A 34 9.36 11.90 -0.88
C PRO A 34 9.09 12.67 0.42
N ASP A 35 8.42 13.81 0.29
CA ASP A 35 8.02 14.62 1.44
C ASP A 35 7.05 13.86 2.34
N THR A 36 7.37 13.84 3.64
CA THR A 36 6.53 13.19 4.67
C THR A 36 5.22 13.91 4.90
N ASP A 37 5.12 15.20 4.60
CA ASP A 37 3.88 15.99 4.73
C ASP A 37 2.84 15.51 3.69
N LEU A 38 3.28 15.17 2.48
CA LEU A 38 2.41 14.55 1.48
C LEU A 38 1.87 13.21 1.96
N LEU A 39 2.73 12.37 2.55
CA LEU A 39 2.28 11.11 3.14
C LEU A 39 1.28 11.35 4.28
N ALA A 40 1.54 12.29 5.18
CA ALA A 40 0.64 12.63 6.27
C ALA A 40 -0.75 13.04 5.74
N ALA A 41 -0.80 13.84 4.68
CA ALA A 41 -2.05 14.25 4.03
C ALA A 41 -2.80 13.06 3.41
N LEU A 42 -2.09 12.14 2.73
CA LEU A 42 -2.68 10.94 2.16
C LEU A 42 -3.21 9.98 3.24
N LEU A 43 -2.49 9.83 4.34
CA LEU A 43 -2.91 9.00 5.48
C LEU A 43 -4.17 9.56 6.14
N ALA A 44 -4.24 10.87 6.34
CA ALA A 44 -5.43 11.53 6.89
C ALA A 44 -6.66 11.31 5.99
N GLY A 45 -6.49 11.36 4.66
CA GLY A 45 -7.54 11.06 3.70
C GLY A 45 -7.95 9.59 3.66
N SER A 46 -7.08 8.67 4.09
CA SER A 46 -7.34 7.22 4.09
C SER A 46 -7.83 6.65 5.44
N GLY A 47 -8.30 7.50 6.36
CA GLY A 47 -8.88 7.06 7.65
C GLY A 47 -7.86 6.86 8.78
N VAL A 48 -6.56 7.01 8.53
CA VAL A 48 -5.53 7.05 9.59
C VAL A 48 -5.48 8.45 10.20
N ARG A 49 -6.48 8.75 11.03
CA ARG A 49 -6.72 10.11 11.58
C ARG A 49 -5.62 10.62 12.49
N SER A 50 -4.73 9.76 12.98
CA SER A 50 -3.69 10.12 13.95
C SER A 50 -2.46 9.25 13.73
N CYS A 51 -1.66 9.54 12.70
CA CYS A 51 -0.33 8.97 12.59
C CYS A 51 0.65 9.88 13.37
N PRO A 52 1.32 9.39 14.42
CA PRO A 52 2.24 10.23 15.17
C PRO A 52 3.47 10.60 14.33
N PRO A 53 4.03 11.82 14.47
CA PRO A 53 5.21 12.23 13.70
C PRO A 53 6.39 11.26 13.79
N ALA A 54 6.55 10.59 14.94
CA ALA A 54 7.60 9.58 15.12
C ALA A 54 7.49 8.38 14.19
N ALA A 55 6.27 8.02 13.74
CA ALA A 55 6.02 6.95 12.78
C ALA A 55 6.28 7.40 11.32
N LEU A 56 6.37 8.69 11.06
CA LEU A 56 6.57 9.29 9.74
C LEU A 56 8.03 9.66 9.46
N THR A 57 8.99 9.22 10.27
CA THR A 57 10.40 9.41 9.95
C THR A 57 10.83 8.50 8.81
N THR A 58 11.75 8.96 7.96
CA THR A 58 12.27 8.15 6.85
C THR A 58 12.74 6.76 7.26
N PRO A 59 13.50 6.56 8.36
CA PRO A 59 13.88 5.22 8.81
C PRO A 59 12.69 4.33 9.18
N ALA A 60 11.68 4.89 9.87
CA ALA A 60 10.47 4.16 10.25
C ALA A 60 9.66 3.76 9.01
N LEU A 61 9.48 4.67 8.05
CA LEU A 61 8.77 4.43 6.80
C LEU A 61 9.45 3.34 5.96
N ARG A 62 10.79 3.40 5.86
CA ARG A 62 11.56 2.34 5.18
C ARG A 62 11.34 0.98 5.83
N GLN A 63 11.45 0.91 7.14
CA GLN A 63 11.25 -0.34 7.87
C GLN A 63 9.85 -0.92 7.62
N VAL A 64 8.81 -0.08 7.65
CA VAL A 64 7.44 -0.49 7.34
C VAL A 64 7.34 -0.95 5.90
N ALA A 65 7.80 -0.15 4.94
CA ALA A 65 7.74 -0.46 3.51
C ALA A 65 8.47 -1.75 3.14
N ASP A 66 9.68 -1.98 3.68
CA ASP A 66 10.45 -3.19 3.42
C ASP A 66 9.75 -4.46 3.95
N ARG A 67 9.08 -4.35 5.08
CA ARG A 67 8.30 -5.46 5.66
C ARG A 67 7.06 -5.78 4.83
N LEU A 68 6.36 -4.74 4.39
CA LEU A 68 5.19 -4.88 3.52
C LEU A 68 5.58 -5.44 2.15
N HIS A 69 6.71 -4.98 1.57
CA HIS A 69 7.20 -5.48 0.29
C HIS A 69 7.39 -7.00 0.28
N ARG A 70 7.82 -7.60 1.40
CA ARG A 70 7.94 -9.06 1.52
C ARG A 70 6.61 -9.79 1.29
N VAL A 71 5.49 -9.19 1.74
CA VAL A 71 4.15 -9.76 1.51
C VAL A 71 3.80 -9.76 0.02
N PHE A 72 4.12 -8.69 -0.70
CA PHE A 72 3.91 -8.60 -2.15
C PHE A 72 4.82 -9.56 -2.91
N ALA A 73 6.07 -9.75 -2.45
CA ALA A 73 7.06 -10.61 -3.08
C ALA A 73 6.83 -12.11 -2.82
N ALA A 74 6.11 -12.47 -1.77
CA ALA A 74 5.80 -13.87 -1.45
C ALA A 74 4.96 -14.49 -2.57
N THR A 75 5.42 -15.60 -3.14
CA THR A 75 4.76 -16.32 -4.24
C THR A 75 3.83 -17.42 -3.72
N ASP A 76 4.10 -17.92 -2.53
CA ASP A 76 3.26 -18.91 -1.85
C ASP A 76 2.19 -18.25 -0.99
N LEU A 77 0.93 -18.69 -1.13
CA LEU A 77 -0.18 -18.13 -0.37
C LEU A 77 -0.03 -18.35 1.14
N GLY A 78 0.43 -19.51 1.55
CA GLY A 78 0.62 -19.82 2.97
C GLY A 78 1.70 -18.94 3.61
N GLU A 79 2.77 -18.64 2.87
CA GLU A 79 3.79 -17.68 3.30
C GLU A 79 3.21 -16.28 3.43
N ARG A 80 2.46 -15.83 2.44
CA ARG A 80 1.81 -14.51 2.44
C ARG A 80 0.87 -14.34 3.63
N VAL A 81 0.04 -15.36 3.90
CA VAL A 81 -0.86 -15.36 5.06
C VAL A 81 -0.08 -15.30 6.37
N ARG A 82 1.00 -16.10 6.52
CA ARG A 82 1.84 -16.07 7.73
C ARG A 82 2.50 -14.72 7.94
N LEU A 83 2.99 -14.08 6.88
CA LEU A 83 3.57 -12.73 6.96
C LEU A 83 2.54 -11.71 7.46
N VAL A 84 1.35 -11.67 6.87
CA VAL A 84 0.29 -10.74 7.29
C VAL A 84 -0.17 -11.03 8.72
N ALA A 85 -0.36 -12.29 9.07
CA ALA A 85 -0.72 -12.68 10.44
C ALA A 85 0.35 -12.24 11.46
N GLY A 86 1.63 -12.36 11.11
CA GLY A 86 2.74 -11.87 11.92
C GLY A 86 2.72 -10.36 12.14
N LEU A 87 2.42 -9.58 11.10
CA LEU A 87 2.28 -8.12 11.19
C LEU A 87 1.11 -7.73 12.10
N LEU A 88 -0.04 -8.39 11.96
CA LEU A 88 -1.20 -8.14 12.81
C LEU A 88 -0.93 -8.50 14.28
N ALA A 89 -0.27 -9.62 14.53
CA ALA A 89 0.08 -10.06 15.89
C ALA A 89 1.06 -9.08 16.57
N GLU A 90 2.07 -8.63 15.85
CA GLU A 90 3.06 -7.67 16.36
C GLU A 90 2.44 -6.33 16.71
N THR A 91 1.55 -5.83 15.86
CA THR A 91 0.89 -4.55 16.09
C THR A 91 -0.18 -4.62 17.17
N ALA A 92 -0.53 -5.83 17.64
CA ALA A 92 -1.58 -6.08 18.62
C ALA A 92 -2.90 -5.38 18.26
N VAL A 93 -3.17 -5.24 16.96
CA VAL A 93 -4.39 -4.62 16.46
C VAL A 93 -5.61 -5.47 16.84
N ARG A 94 -6.62 -4.83 17.40
CA ARG A 94 -7.83 -5.49 17.86
C ARG A 94 -9.09 -4.80 17.36
N PRO A 95 -10.21 -5.54 17.17
CA PRO A 95 -11.48 -4.92 16.82
C PRO A 95 -11.97 -4.02 17.95
N ALA A 96 -12.60 -2.91 17.58
CA ALA A 96 -13.20 -1.95 18.48
C ALA A 96 -14.55 -1.46 17.92
N LEU A 97 -15.33 -0.82 18.76
CA LEU A 97 -16.57 -0.15 18.37
C LEU A 97 -16.48 1.31 18.83
N GLU A 98 -16.86 2.20 17.94
CA GLU A 98 -16.93 3.63 18.20
C GLU A 98 -18.34 4.15 17.92
N LEU A 99 -18.75 5.23 18.61
CA LEU A 99 -19.99 5.92 18.29
C LEU A 99 -19.68 7.08 17.34
N GLU A 100 -20.14 6.95 16.11
CA GLU A 100 -20.12 8.06 15.18
C GLU A 100 -21.29 9.03 15.50
N LEU A 101 -20.92 10.24 15.82
CA LEU A 101 -21.88 11.35 15.94
C LEU A 101 -22.04 12.00 14.56
N PRO A 102 -23.27 12.34 14.13
CA PRO A 102 -23.47 13.08 12.89
C PRO A 102 -22.70 14.40 12.95
N LEU A 103 -21.98 14.72 11.88
CA LEU A 103 -21.23 15.97 11.73
C LEU A 103 -22.14 17.21 11.52
N ASP A 104 -23.44 17.02 11.41
CA ASP A 104 -24.44 18.09 11.23
C ASP A 104 -24.80 18.76 12.57
N LEU A 105 -23.83 19.39 13.20
CA LEU A 105 -24.11 20.47 14.14
C LEU A 105 -23.62 21.74 13.46
N ASP A 106 -24.55 22.41 12.76
CA ASP A 106 -24.41 23.81 12.37
C ASP A 106 -24.00 24.64 13.60
N LEU A 107 -22.71 24.99 13.69
CA LEU A 107 -22.14 25.87 14.72
C LEU A 107 -22.52 27.34 14.50
N GLU A 108 -23.42 27.60 13.57
CA GLU A 108 -23.92 28.94 13.29
C GLU A 108 -25.34 29.12 13.82
N GLN A 109 -25.53 29.14 15.12
CA GLN A 109 -26.55 29.98 15.75
C GLN A 109 -26.51 29.74 17.26
N GLY A 110 -26.19 30.79 18.00
CA GLY A 110 -26.16 30.82 19.46
C GLY A 110 -27.49 30.37 20.09
N ALA A 111 -27.59 29.10 20.35
CA ALA A 111 -28.66 28.50 21.10
C ALA A 111 -28.12 27.47 22.08
N THR A 112 -28.46 27.69 23.32
CA THR A 112 -28.41 26.81 24.49
C THR A 112 -28.14 25.35 24.15
N ALA A 113 -27.09 24.78 24.69
CA ALA A 113 -26.57 23.43 24.50
C ALA A 113 -27.69 22.39 24.32
N ALA A 114 -28.06 22.12 23.06
CA ALA A 114 -28.86 20.96 22.73
C ALA A 114 -27.95 19.74 22.90
N ARG A 115 -28.24 18.89 23.88
CA ARG A 115 -27.63 17.56 23.98
C ARG A 115 -27.85 16.83 22.67
N PRO A 116 -26.79 16.28 22.01
CA PRO A 116 -26.99 15.49 20.81
C PRO A 116 -28.00 14.37 21.13
N SER A 117 -29.01 14.27 20.31
CA SER A 117 -30.02 13.22 20.46
C SER A 117 -29.31 11.86 20.35
N ALA A 118 -29.39 11.02 21.36
CA ALA A 118 -28.81 9.68 21.37
C ALA A 118 -29.33 8.82 20.19
N THR A 119 -30.41 9.25 19.52
CA THR A 119 -31.02 8.60 18.36
C THR A 119 -30.20 8.78 17.06
N ALA A 120 -29.27 9.72 17.01
CA ALA A 120 -28.48 10.00 15.82
C ALA A 120 -27.08 9.34 15.83
N ALA A 121 -26.60 8.90 17.00
CA ALA A 121 -25.33 8.19 17.12
C ALA A 121 -25.42 6.77 16.55
N ARG A 122 -24.48 6.38 15.68
CA ARG A 122 -24.42 5.03 15.12
C ARG A 122 -23.15 4.33 15.59
N PRO A 123 -23.22 3.03 15.99
CA PRO A 123 -22.02 2.27 16.26
C PRO A 123 -21.30 2.00 14.92
N SER A 124 -20.01 2.30 14.88
CA SER A 124 -19.12 2.00 13.77
C SER A 124 -18.07 0.98 14.22
N ALA A 125 -17.86 -0.05 13.40
CA ALA A 125 -16.82 -1.03 13.63
C ALA A 125 -15.48 -0.44 13.19
N THR A 126 -14.51 -0.46 14.08
CA THR A 126 -13.16 0.06 13.83
C THR A 126 -12.10 -0.88 14.42
N TRP A 127 -10.86 -0.51 14.31
CA TRP A 127 -9.73 -1.21 14.89
C TRP A 127 -8.98 -0.31 15.84
N GLN A 128 -8.34 -0.89 16.83
CA GLN A 128 -7.56 -0.17 17.83
C GLN A 128 -6.17 -0.74 17.98
N VAL A 129 -5.19 0.16 18.14
CA VAL A 129 -3.79 -0.13 18.44
C VAL A 129 -3.39 0.68 19.65
N ASP A 130 -2.64 0.09 20.57
CA ASP A 130 -2.21 0.78 21.80
C ASP A 130 -0.91 1.55 21.59
N ASP A 131 -0.02 1.03 20.75
CA ASP A 131 1.31 1.58 20.51
C ASP A 131 1.33 2.47 19.26
N ALA A 132 1.58 3.75 19.46
CA ALA A 132 1.58 4.77 18.42
C ALA A 132 2.53 4.49 17.22
N PRO A 133 3.75 3.99 17.39
CA PRO A 133 4.62 3.56 16.28
C PRO A 133 4.03 2.48 15.38
N HIS A 134 3.11 1.67 15.89
CA HIS A 134 2.50 0.57 15.14
C HIS A 134 1.30 0.96 14.30
N VAL A 135 0.77 2.18 14.42
CA VAL A 135 -0.46 2.62 13.72
C VAL A 135 -0.37 2.42 12.22
N LEU A 136 0.71 2.88 11.59
CA LEU A 136 0.89 2.78 10.15
C LEU A 136 1.02 1.33 9.69
N LEU A 137 1.80 0.53 10.41
CA LEU A 137 1.96 -0.89 10.11
C LEU A 137 0.66 -1.66 10.27
N ALA A 138 -0.12 -1.36 11.31
CA ALA A 138 -1.42 -1.97 11.55
C ALA A 138 -2.41 -1.63 10.44
N ALA A 139 -2.51 -0.36 10.05
CA ALA A 139 -3.37 0.09 8.96
C ALA A 139 -3.04 -0.63 7.64
N ALA A 140 -1.75 -0.72 7.30
CA ALA A 140 -1.27 -1.43 6.12
C ALA A 140 -1.55 -2.94 6.18
N ALA A 141 -1.33 -3.57 7.35
CA ALA A 141 -1.59 -4.99 7.55
C ALA A 141 -3.09 -5.33 7.46
N LEU A 142 -3.97 -4.44 7.95
CA LEU A 142 -5.42 -4.57 7.79
C LEU A 142 -5.84 -4.50 6.32
N THR A 143 -5.24 -3.61 5.52
CA THR A 143 -5.48 -3.55 4.07
C THR A 143 -5.08 -4.86 3.40
N LEU A 144 -3.88 -5.39 3.70
CA LEU A 144 -3.42 -6.67 3.15
C LEU A 144 -4.29 -7.84 3.59
N ARG A 145 -4.72 -7.87 4.87
CA ARG A 145 -5.68 -8.86 5.35
C ARG A 145 -6.98 -8.81 4.55
N HIS A 146 -7.54 -7.61 4.34
CA HIS A 146 -8.76 -7.43 3.55
C HIS A 146 -8.56 -7.93 2.10
N GLN A 147 -7.45 -7.56 1.46
CA GLN A 147 -7.13 -8.00 0.11
C GLN A 147 -7.01 -9.53 0.00
N LEU A 148 -6.42 -10.20 1.00
CA LEU A 148 -6.28 -11.65 1.00
C LEU A 148 -7.58 -12.39 1.34
N ALA A 149 -8.46 -11.78 2.13
CA ALA A 149 -9.70 -12.41 2.58
C ALA A 149 -10.88 -12.23 1.61
N GLU A 150 -10.96 -11.04 0.97
CA GLU A 150 -12.11 -10.63 0.17
C GLU A 150 -11.85 -10.67 -1.34
N HIS A 151 -10.57 -10.81 -1.76
CA HIS A 151 -10.19 -10.81 -3.16
C HIS A 151 -9.29 -11.99 -3.50
N ASP A 152 -9.12 -12.25 -4.80
CA ASP A 152 -8.17 -13.27 -5.27
C ASP A 152 -6.74 -12.91 -4.82
N PRO A 153 -6.07 -13.75 -4.01
CA PRO A 153 -4.71 -13.51 -3.54
C PRO A 153 -3.67 -13.35 -4.66
N ALA A 154 -3.94 -13.86 -5.86
CA ALA A 154 -3.07 -13.70 -7.02
C ALA A 154 -3.03 -12.25 -7.55
N ARG A 155 -3.94 -11.38 -7.09
CA ARG A 155 -3.98 -9.96 -7.46
C ARG A 155 -2.91 -9.11 -6.79
N ILE A 156 -2.23 -9.63 -5.77
CA ILE A 156 -1.12 -8.97 -5.09
C ILE A 156 0.20 -9.50 -5.67
N GLY A 157 1.09 -8.62 -6.08
CA GLY A 157 2.36 -9.05 -6.64
C GLY A 157 3.42 -7.96 -6.76
N VAL A 158 4.56 -8.36 -7.29
CA VAL A 158 5.69 -7.49 -7.64
C VAL A 158 5.86 -7.46 -9.15
N CYS A 159 6.23 -6.32 -9.69
CA CYS A 159 6.40 -6.07 -11.10
C CYS A 159 7.43 -7.00 -11.74
N SER A 160 7.05 -7.67 -12.83
CA SER A 160 7.96 -8.52 -13.63
C SER A 160 8.82 -7.72 -14.62
N GLY A 161 8.83 -6.39 -14.54
CA GLY A 161 9.60 -5.52 -15.41
C GLY A 161 11.09 -5.55 -15.10
N ARG A 162 11.92 -5.44 -16.13
CA ARG A 162 13.38 -5.30 -15.93
C ARG A 162 13.67 -3.99 -15.18
N ARG A 163 14.51 -4.03 -14.15
CA ARG A 163 14.86 -2.89 -13.31
C ARG A 163 13.63 -2.25 -12.65
N CYS A 164 12.75 -3.12 -12.14
CA CYS A 164 11.57 -2.71 -11.40
C CYS A 164 11.21 -3.83 -10.42
N ALA A 165 10.93 -3.48 -9.19
CA ALA A 165 10.47 -4.37 -8.14
C ALA A 165 9.27 -3.76 -7.39
N ASP A 166 8.52 -2.88 -8.06
CA ASP A 166 7.36 -2.22 -7.49
C ASP A 166 6.27 -3.23 -7.13
N ALA A 167 5.72 -3.07 -5.95
CA ALA A 167 4.50 -3.74 -5.55
C ALA A 167 3.31 -3.24 -6.38
N PHE A 168 2.30 -4.09 -6.55
CA PHE A 168 1.02 -3.69 -7.12
C PHE A 168 -0.13 -4.53 -6.56
N ILE A 169 -1.33 -3.96 -6.61
CA ILE A 169 -2.60 -4.66 -6.42
C ILE A 169 -3.36 -4.57 -7.74
N ASP A 170 -3.80 -5.70 -8.27
CA ASP A 170 -4.49 -5.77 -9.55
C ASP A 170 -6.00 -5.55 -9.36
N ALA A 171 -6.45 -4.33 -9.63
CA ALA A 171 -7.87 -3.98 -9.65
C ALA A 171 -8.54 -4.23 -11.02
N SER A 172 -7.82 -4.80 -12.00
CA SER A 172 -8.40 -5.05 -13.33
C SER A 172 -9.42 -6.19 -13.29
N PRO A 173 -10.44 -6.17 -14.16
CA PRO A 173 -11.44 -7.25 -14.22
C PRO A 173 -10.80 -8.62 -14.50
N ALA A 174 -9.77 -8.67 -15.32
CA ALA A 174 -9.11 -9.92 -15.74
C ALA A 174 -8.19 -10.53 -14.66
N GLY A 175 -7.70 -9.74 -13.68
CA GLY A 175 -6.80 -10.23 -12.62
C GLY A 175 -5.46 -10.80 -13.12
N GLN A 176 -4.96 -10.35 -14.27
CA GLN A 176 -3.76 -10.91 -14.92
C GLN A 176 -2.59 -9.92 -15.02
N ARG A 177 -2.60 -8.90 -14.17
CA ARG A 177 -1.55 -7.88 -14.14
C ARG A 177 -0.21 -8.50 -13.75
N ARG A 178 0.83 -8.19 -14.51
CA ARG A 178 2.22 -8.63 -14.28
C ARG A 178 3.19 -7.47 -14.13
N PHE A 179 2.74 -6.25 -14.41
CA PHE A 179 3.55 -5.04 -14.41
C PHE A 179 2.87 -3.95 -13.58
N CYS A 180 3.64 -3.18 -12.84
CA CYS A 180 3.13 -2.07 -12.03
C CYS A 180 2.49 -0.96 -12.88
N SER A 181 2.95 -0.81 -14.14
CA SER A 181 2.48 0.23 -15.06
C SER A 181 2.58 -0.21 -16.53
N LEU A 182 1.90 0.52 -17.41
CA LEU A 182 2.03 0.38 -18.87
C LEU A 182 3.47 0.69 -19.33
N THR A 183 4.16 1.60 -18.66
CA THR A 183 5.55 1.94 -18.95
C THR A 183 6.45 0.73 -18.75
N CYS A 184 6.33 0.00 -17.64
CA CYS A 184 7.07 -1.22 -17.39
C CYS A 184 6.74 -2.34 -18.39
N GLN A 185 5.47 -2.48 -18.74
CA GLN A 185 5.03 -3.43 -19.76
C GLN A 185 5.69 -3.12 -21.12
N ASN A 186 5.63 -1.86 -21.57
CA ASN A 186 6.19 -1.44 -22.85
C ASN A 186 7.72 -1.55 -22.86
N ARG A 187 8.40 -1.16 -21.79
CA ARG A 187 9.86 -1.33 -21.63
C ARG A 187 10.27 -2.79 -21.81
N THR A 188 9.54 -3.70 -21.19
CA THR A 188 9.80 -5.14 -21.30
C THR A 188 9.55 -5.67 -22.71
N ARG A 189 8.47 -5.25 -23.38
CA ARG A 189 8.17 -5.61 -24.77
C ARG A 189 9.25 -5.15 -25.74
N VAL A 190 9.70 -3.89 -25.60
CA VAL A 190 10.76 -3.32 -26.44
C VAL A 190 12.09 -4.06 -26.21
N ALA A 191 12.44 -4.38 -24.98
CA ALA A 191 13.64 -5.14 -24.67
C ALA A 191 13.61 -6.54 -25.29
N ALA A 192 12.49 -7.25 -25.16
CA ALA A 192 12.30 -8.57 -25.77
C ALA A 192 12.35 -8.53 -27.30
N TRP A 193 11.80 -7.48 -27.92
CA TRP A 193 11.88 -7.28 -29.37
C TRP A 193 13.31 -7.08 -29.85
N ARG A 194 14.08 -6.18 -29.18
CA ARG A 194 15.48 -5.94 -29.50
C ARG A 194 16.33 -7.20 -29.38
N GLN A 195 16.09 -8.00 -28.36
CA GLN A 195 16.80 -9.25 -28.14
C GLN A 195 16.54 -10.28 -29.25
N ARG A 196 15.30 -10.38 -29.75
CA ARG A 196 14.98 -11.24 -30.90
C ARG A 196 15.68 -10.77 -32.18
N GLN A 197 15.76 -9.45 -32.41
CA GLN A 197 16.45 -8.89 -33.59
C GLN A 197 17.95 -9.20 -33.57
N SER A 198 18.60 -9.09 -32.40
CA SER A 198 20.03 -9.39 -32.28
C SER A 198 20.35 -10.88 -32.36
N SER A 199 19.36 -11.76 -32.15
CA SER A 199 19.51 -13.21 -32.20
C SER A 199 19.20 -13.80 -33.59
N GLN A 200 18.72 -13.00 -34.55
CA GLN A 200 18.53 -13.46 -35.93
C GLN A 200 19.88 -13.47 -36.65
N PRO A 201 20.33 -14.62 -37.23
CA PRO A 201 21.52 -14.66 -38.06
C PRO A 201 21.31 -13.74 -39.26
N GLN A 202 22.26 -12.82 -39.48
CA GLN A 202 22.26 -12.00 -40.69
C GLN A 202 22.35 -12.95 -41.90
N SER A 203 21.31 -12.97 -42.70
CA SER A 203 21.33 -13.67 -43.97
C SER A 203 22.47 -13.07 -44.81
N PRO A 204 23.36 -13.89 -45.42
CA PRO A 204 24.46 -13.39 -46.25
C PRO A 204 23.87 -12.55 -47.38
N GLN A 205 24.35 -11.31 -47.54
CA GLN A 205 24.02 -10.48 -48.68
C GLN A 205 24.56 -11.16 -49.93
N PRO A 206 23.75 -11.28 -51.03
CA PRO A 206 24.27 -11.75 -52.28
C PRO A 206 25.33 -10.78 -52.79
N GLN A 207 26.55 -11.27 -52.93
CA GLN A 207 27.62 -10.54 -53.60
C GLN A 207 27.29 -10.48 -55.11
N ASN A 208 27.07 -9.27 -55.62
CA ASN A 208 26.99 -8.97 -57.03
C ASN A 208 28.38 -8.83 -57.64
#